data_85f475987538ea35c1bdfe8eecbcbd84
#
_entry.id   85f475987538ea35c1bdfe8eecbcbd84
#
_cell.length_a   1.000
_cell.length_b   1.000
_cell.length_c   1.000
_cell.angle_alpha   90.00
_cell.angle_beta   90.00
_cell.angle_gamma   90.00
#
_symmetry.space_group_name_H-M   'P 1'
#
loop_
_entity.id
_entity.type
_entity.pdbx_description
1 polymer ?
#
loop_
_entity_poly.entity_id
_entity_poly.type
_entity_poly.pdbx_seq_one_letter_code
_entity_poly.pdbx_strand_id
1 'polypeptide(L)'
;EGSQNLVAQMAQGAPADVLATADQRSMNKAVEQNLVNVPRQFASNVLTLVTPAHNPARVTGLNSSLRGAKLVICAPEVPCGNATRKLANKLGVTLKPVSEEQKVTDVRGKVESGEADVGIVYRTDALAAGNKVDVIPIGRANEVVNHYPIATAVGATHQGLAKRFVEYVMSADAQKILSDDGFSGP
;
A
#
# COMPACT_ATOMS: atom_id res chain seq x y z
N GLU A 1 -2.18 12.36 -1.45
CA GLU A 1 -3.27 12.03 -2.38
C GLU A 1 -3.11 10.61 -2.93
N GLY A 2 -4.19 10.06 -3.53
CA GLY A 2 -4.12 8.77 -4.21
C GLY A 2 -3.34 8.86 -5.52
N SER A 3 -2.60 7.80 -5.87
CA SER A 3 -1.76 7.77 -7.07
C SER A 3 -2.50 8.07 -8.36
N GLN A 4 -3.74 7.61 -8.49
CA GLN A 4 -4.59 7.88 -9.66
C GLN A 4 -4.90 9.38 -9.83
N ASN A 5 -5.04 10.11 -8.72
CA ASN A 5 -5.30 11.55 -8.75
C ASN A 5 -4.04 12.32 -9.20
N LEU A 6 -2.86 11.90 -8.72
CA LEU A 6 -1.59 12.50 -9.15
C LEU A 6 -1.38 12.33 -10.67
N VAL A 7 -1.65 11.14 -11.19
CA VAL A 7 -1.58 10.87 -12.65
C VAL A 7 -2.57 11.76 -13.42
N ALA A 8 -3.81 11.89 -12.92
CA ALA A 8 -4.82 12.74 -13.55
C ALA A 8 -4.42 14.23 -13.54
N GLN A 9 -3.85 14.72 -12.46
CA GLN A 9 -3.34 16.08 -12.35
C GLN A 9 -2.19 16.34 -13.33
N MET A 10 -1.23 15.40 -13.44
CA MET A 10 -0.15 15.49 -14.43
C MET A 10 -0.70 15.51 -15.87
N ALA A 11 -1.70 14.69 -16.16
CA ALA A 11 -2.37 14.67 -17.47
C ALA A 11 -3.06 16.01 -17.80
N GLN A 12 -3.49 16.75 -16.78
CA GLN A 12 -4.06 18.10 -16.90
C GLN A 12 -3.01 19.22 -16.89
N GLY A 13 -1.72 18.86 -16.92
CA GLY A 13 -0.62 19.82 -16.98
C GLY A 13 -0.08 20.29 -15.62
N ALA A 14 -0.41 19.61 -14.53
CA ALA A 14 0.22 19.92 -13.25
C ALA A 14 1.73 19.67 -13.32
N PRO A 15 2.58 20.63 -12.88
CA PRO A 15 4.01 20.49 -12.95
C PRO A 15 4.51 19.41 -11.99
N ALA A 16 5.38 18.53 -12.49
CA ALA A 16 6.05 17.52 -11.70
C ALA A 16 7.40 17.20 -12.31
N ASP A 17 8.40 16.95 -11.47
CA ASP A 17 9.72 16.49 -11.90
C ASP A 17 9.87 14.98 -11.72
N VAL A 18 9.20 14.41 -10.70
CA VAL A 18 9.22 12.98 -10.38
C VAL A 18 7.81 12.53 -10.00
N LEU A 19 7.42 11.35 -10.45
CA LEU A 19 6.22 10.63 -10.01
C LEU A 19 6.62 9.33 -9.33
N ALA A 20 6.17 9.14 -8.08
CA ALA A 20 6.17 7.85 -7.41
C ALA A 20 4.72 7.43 -7.14
N THR A 21 4.38 6.18 -7.40
CA THR A 21 3.03 5.67 -7.21
C THR A 21 3.01 4.50 -6.23
N ALA A 22 1.87 4.35 -5.55
CA ALA A 22 1.65 3.27 -4.59
C ALA A 22 1.21 1.95 -5.27
N ASP A 23 1.10 1.91 -6.58
CA ASP A 23 0.83 0.71 -7.36
C ASP A 23 1.36 0.81 -8.80
N GLN A 24 1.54 -0.36 -9.42
CA GLN A 24 1.98 -0.46 -10.81
C GLN A 24 0.89 0.01 -11.80
N ARG A 25 -0.39 -0.14 -11.44
CA ARG A 25 -1.51 0.23 -12.32
C ARG A 25 -1.54 1.74 -12.59
N SER A 26 -1.34 2.55 -11.55
CA SER A 26 -1.27 4.00 -11.70
C SER A 26 -0.07 4.44 -12.52
N MET A 27 1.10 3.82 -12.28
CA MET A 27 2.30 4.10 -13.08
C MET A 27 2.13 3.71 -14.55
N ASN A 28 1.51 2.56 -14.84
CA ASN A 28 1.25 2.13 -16.21
C ASN A 28 0.38 3.16 -16.96
N LYS A 29 -0.64 3.73 -16.30
CA LYS A 29 -1.44 4.80 -16.88
C LYS A 29 -0.62 6.06 -17.19
N ALA A 30 0.33 6.41 -16.33
CA ALA A 30 1.23 7.54 -16.59
C ALA A 30 2.15 7.27 -17.79
N VAL A 31 2.64 6.02 -17.94
CA VAL A 31 3.44 5.58 -19.09
C VAL A 31 2.61 5.61 -20.39
N GLU A 32 1.40 5.05 -20.38
CA GLU A 32 0.49 5.03 -21.52
C GLU A 32 0.15 6.44 -22.04
N GLN A 33 0.12 7.41 -21.14
CA GLN A 33 -0.13 8.82 -21.47
C GLN A 33 1.17 9.61 -21.75
N ASN A 34 2.33 8.96 -21.80
CA ASN A 34 3.63 9.59 -22.02
C ASN A 34 3.97 10.71 -21.01
N LEU A 35 3.49 10.60 -19.78
CA LEU A 35 3.74 11.58 -18.71
C LEU A 35 5.10 11.37 -18.02
N VAL A 36 5.62 10.15 -18.06
CA VAL A 36 6.84 9.76 -17.35
C VAL A 36 7.79 8.98 -18.26
N ASN A 37 9.08 9.03 -17.95
CA ASN A 37 10.10 8.17 -18.53
C ASN A 37 9.99 6.75 -17.97
N VAL A 38 10.93 5.87 -18.36
CA VAL A 38 10.93 4.46 -17.92
C VAL A 38 10.94 4.37 -16.41
N PRO A 39 9.91 3.73 -15.79
CA PRO A 39 9.84 3.60 -14.34
C PRO A 39 10.84 2.57 -13.80
N ARG A 40 11.24 2.77 -12.54
CA ARG A 40 12.02 1.80 -11.76
C ARG A 40 11.22 1.45 -10.51
N GLN A 41 11.20 0.18 -10.13
CA GLN A 41 10.65 -0.24 -8.85
C GLN A 41 11.64 0.14 -7.74
N PHE A 42 11.18 0.84 -6.70
CA PHE A 42 12.03 1.28 -5.60
C PHE A 42 11.69 0.66 -4.25
N ALA A 43 10.50 0.11 -4.11
CA ALA A 43 10.06 -0.57 -2.89
C ALA A 43 8.96 -1.57 -3.20
N SER A 44 8.72 -2.46 -2.25
CA SER A 44 7.57 -3.37 -2.26
C SER A 44 6.96 -3.51 -0.87
N ASN A 45 5.72 -4.00 -0.80
CA ASN A 45 5.00 -4.19 0.45
C ASN A 45 4.04 -5.37 0.35
N VAL A 46 3.65 -5.93 1.47
CA VAL A 46 2.68 -7.01 1.56
C VAL A 46 1.60 -6.69 2.58
N LEU A 47 0.44 -7.32 2.41
CA LEU A 47 -0.67 -7.18 3.33
C LEU A 47 -0.43 -7.99 4.61
N THR A 48 -0.97 -7.47 5.70
CA THR A 48 -1.06 -8.14 7.00
C THR A 48 -2.40 -7.87 7.64
N LEU A 49 -2.76 -8.65 8.66
CA LEU A 49 -3.88 -8.32 9.54
C LEU A 49 -3.38 -7.49 10.71
N VAL A 50 -4.20 -6.57 11.15
CA VAL A 50 -4.04 -5.85 12.42
C VAL A 50 -5.29 -6.02 13.26
N THR A 51 -5.12 -6.19 14.57
CA THR A 51 -6.20 -6.22 15.57
C THR A 51 -5.91 -5.16 16.62
N PRO A 52 -6.87 -4.72 17.41
CA PRO A 52 -6.56 -3.94 18.61
C PRO A 52 -5.54 -4.66 19.48
N ALA A 53 -4.78 -3.92 20.28
CA ALA A 53 -3.80 -4.48 21.20
C ALA A 53 -4.43 -5.63 22.05
N HIS A 54 -3.64 -6.69 22.24
CA HIS A 54 -4.05 -7.94 22.92
C HIS A 54 -5.06 -8.79 22.15
N ASN A 55 -5.37 -8.48 20.89
CA ASN A 55 -6.21 -9.29 20.00
C ASN A 55 -7.47 -9.84 20.67
N PRO A 56 -8.39 -9.00 21.14
CA PRO A 56 -9.55 -9.44 21.94
C PRO A 56 -10.47 -10.40 21.17
N ALA A 57 -10.54 -10.28 19.85
CA ALA A 57 -11.33 -11.17 18.99
C ALA A 57 -10.63 -12.51 18.67
N ARG A 58 -9.39 -12.72 19.15
CA ARG A 58 -8.60 -13.94 18.96
C ARG A 58 -8.45 -14.35 17.49
N VAL A 59 -8.26 -13.36 16.62
CA VAL A 59 -7.99 -13.59 15.19
C VAL A 59 -6.62 -14.25 15.05
N THR A 60 -6.53 -15.31 14.25
CA THR A 60 -5.29 -16.08 14.06
C THR A 60 -4.76 -16.02 12.63
N GLY A 61 -5.50 -15.41 11.70
CA GLY A 61 -5.12 -15.30 10.30
C GLY A 61 -6.31 -15.00 9.39
N LEU A 62 -6.04 -14.98 8.11
CA LEU A 62 -7.08 -14.84 7.08
C LEU A 62 -7.79 -16.20 6.89
N ASN A 63 -8.58 -16.59 7.86
CA ASN A 63 -9.20 -17.92 7.98
C ASN A 63 -10.54 -17.85 8.73
N SER A 64 -11.01 -18.99 9.23
CA SER A 64 -12.28 -19.09 9.95
C SER A 64 -12.34 -18.29 11.26
N SER A 65 -11.21 -17.84 11.81
CA SER A 65 -11.17 -16.99 13.01
C SER A 65 -11.77 -15.60 12.77
N LEU A 66 -11.97 -15.20 11.51
CA LEU A 66 -12.68 -13.95 11.17
C LEU A 66 -14.20 -14.03 11.35
N ARG A 67 -14.76 -15.21 11.66
CA ARG A 67 -16.21 -15.36 11.83
C ARG A 67 -16.69 -14.60 13.06
N GLY A 68 -17.62 -13.67 12.82
CA GLY A 68 -18.19 -12.82 13.88
C GLY A 68 -17.33 -11.62 14.27
N ALA A 69 -16.09 -11.53 13.77
CA ALA A 69 -15.26 -10.35 13.97
C ALA A 69 -15.71 -9.21 13.03
N LYS A 70 -15.65 -7.98 13.53
CA LYS A 70 -15.88 -6.77 12.73
C LYS A 70 -14.66 -6.51 11.86
N LEU A 71 -14.66 -7.11 10.66
CA LEU A 71 -13.60 -6.93 9.68
C LEU A 71 -13.80 -5.62 8.93
N VAL A 72 -12.75 -4.79 8.87
CA VAL A 72 -12.68 -3.58 8.03
C VAL A 72 -11.56 -3.74 7.01
N ILE A 73 -11.85 -3.39 5.77
CA ILE A 73 -10.89 -3.46 4.66
C ILE A 73 -10.93 -2.17 3.83
N CYS A 74 -10.00 -2.04 2.91
CA CYS A 74 -10.09 -0.98 1.91
C CYS A 74 -11.13 -1.30 0.83
N ALA A 75 -11.74 -0.26 0.27
CA ALA A 75 -12.64 -0.36 -0.87
C ALA A 75 -11.92 -0.91 -2.12
N PRO A 76 -12.62 -1.63 -3.01
CA PRO A 76 -11.99 -2.37 -4.12
C PRO A 76 -11.26 -1.49 -5.14
N GLU A 77 -11.66 -0.24 -5.26
CA GLU A 77 -11.10 0.72 -6.21
C GLU A 77 -9.76 1.30 -5.79
N VAL A 78 -9.39 1.19 -4.51
CA VAL A 78 -8.09 1.66 -4.01
C VAL A 78 -7.05 0.55 -3.94
N PRO A 79 -5.73 0.86 -3.95
CA PRO A 79 -4.67 -0.15 -4.04
C PRO A 79 -4.76 -1.27 -3.00
N CYS A 80 -4.95 -0.92 -1.72
CA CYS A 80 -5.06 -1.89 -0.63
C CYS A 80 -6.29 -2.81 -0.76
N GLY A 81 -7.43 -2.30 -1.24
CA GLY A 81 -8.63 -3.10 -1.46
C GLY A 81 -8.48 -4.06 -2.65
N ASN A 82 -7.88 -3.60 -3.75
CA ASN A 82 -7.56 -4.46 -4.88
C ASN A 82 -6.60 -5.59 -4.47
N ALA A 83 -5.54 -5.27 -3.72
CA ALA A 83 -4.60 -6.27 -3.20
C ALA A 83 -5.28 -7.26 -2.25
N THR A 84 -6.12 -6.77 -1.34
CA THR A 84 -6.91 -7.59 -0.40
C THR A 84 -7.78 -8.61 -1.13
N ARG A 85 -8.53 -8.17 -2.15
CA ARG A 85 -9.39 -9.06 -2.94
C ARG A 85 -8.60 -10.09 -3.73
N LYS A 86 -7.48 -9.69 -4.33
CA LYS A 86 -6.58 -10.63 -5.03
C LYS A 86 -6.06 -11.70 -4.08
N LEU A 87 -5.62 -11.31 -2.89
CA LEU A 87 -5.09 -12.25 -1.89
C LEU A 87 -6.20 -13.18 -1.38
N ALA A 88 -7.37 -12.65 -1.03
CA ALA A 88 -8.51 -13.45 -0.60
C ALA A 88 -8.92 -14.49 -1.66
N ASN A 89 -8.98 -14.09 -2.93
CA ASN A 89 -9.28 -15.01 -4.04
C ASN A 89 -8.23 -16.11 -4.17
N LYS A 90 -6.94 -15.78 -4.10
CA LYS A 90 -5.85 -16.77 -4.14
C LYS A 90 -5.89 -17.76 -2.99
N LEU A 91 -6.33 -17.31 -1.81
CA LEU A 91 -6.45 -18.14 -0.61
C LEU A 91 -7.78 -18.89 -0.54
N GLY A 92 -8.72 -18.63 -1.44
CA GLY A 92 -10.07 -19.21 -1.41
C GLY A 92 -10.91 -18.72 -0.22
N VAL A 93 -10.64 -17.51 0.29
CA VAL A 93 -11.32 -16.93 1.45
C VAL A 93 -12.36 -15.92 1.01
N THR A 94 -13.59 -16.08 1.47
CA THR A 94 -14.66 -15.10 1.29
C THR A 94 -14.63 -14.09 2.44
N LEU A 95 -14.35 -12.84 2.12
CA LEU A 95 -14.37 -11.75 3.09
C LEU A 95 -15.79 -11.23 3.29
N LYS A 96 -16.14 -10.91 4.53
CA LYS A 96 -17.42 -10.28 4.90
C LYS A 96 -17.10 -9.02 5.73
N PRO A 97 -16.63 -7.94 5.10
CA PRO A 97 -16.32 -6.71 5.83
C PRO A 97 -17.60 -6.04 6.32
N VAL A 98 -17.52 -5.42 7.49
CA VAL A 98 -18.60 -4.55 8.02
C VAL A 98 -18.48 -3.14 7.45
N SER A 99 -17.30 -2.78 6.91
CA SER A 99 -17.02 -1.46 6.33
C SER A 99 -15.87 -1.56 5.34
N GLU A 100 -15.93 -0.74 4.28
CA GLU A 100 -14.91 -0.60 3.24
C GLU A 100 -14.46 0.86 3.16
N GLU A 101 -13.16 1.11 3.36
CA GLU A 101 -12.60 2.46 3.50
C GLU A 101 -11.84 2.92 2.25
N GLN A 102 -11.89 4.21 1.97
CA GLN A 102 -11.18 4.81 0.84
C GLN A 102 -9.68 5.02 1.09
N LYS A 103 -9.24 4.88 2.34
CA LYS A 103 -7.83 5.00 2.75
C LYS A 103 -7.46 3.90 3.73
N VAL A 104 -6.26 3.36 3.57
CA VAL A 104 -5.71 2.36 4.50
C VAL A 104 -5.54 2.92 5.92
N THR A 105 -5.28 4.22 6.05
CA THR A 105 -5.20 4.91 7.34
C THR A 105 -6.52 4.89 8.10
N ASP A 106 -7.66 4.89 7.41
CA ASP A 106 -8.97 4.82 8.03
C ASP A 106 -9.26 3.39 8.53
N VAL A 107 -8.85 2.36 7.76
CA VAL A 107 -8.87 0.95 8.22
C VAL A 107 -8.07 0.82 9.50
N ARG A 108 -6.82 1.31 9.50
CA ARG A 108 -5.93 1.29 10.67
C ARG A 108 -6.55 2.03 11.85
N GLY A 109 -7.04 3.24 11.64
CA GLY A 109 -7.64 4.08 12.69
C GLY A 109 -8.83 3.41 13.38
N LYS A 110 -9.70 2.72 12.64
CA LYS A 110 -10.83 1.98 13.21
C LYS A 110 -10.39 0.79 14.07
N VAL A 111 -9.28 0.16 13.72
CA VAL A 111 -8.69 -0.91 14.55
C VAL A 111 -8.02 -0.31 15.79
N GLU A 112 -7.22 0.76 15.64
CA GLU A 112 -6.55 1.43 16.77
C GLU A 112 -7.55 1.93 17.82
N SER A 113 -8.73 2.40 17.39
CA SER A 113 -9.80 2.87 18.29
C SER A 113 -10.67 1.77 18.91
N GLY A 114 -10.52 0.52 18.44
CA GLY A 114 -11.39 -0.60 18.84
C GLY A 114 -12.79 -0.58 18.23
N GLU A 115 -13.04 0.30 17.23
CA GLU A 115 -14.27 0.29 16.45
C GLU A 115 -14.38 -0.97 15.59
N ALA A 116 -13.23 -1.46 15.08
CA ALA A 116 -13.11 -2.72 14.36
C ALA A 116 -12.30 -3.75 15.16
N ASP A 117 -12.63 -5.01 15.01
CA ASP A 117 -11.93 -6.13 15.65
C ASP A 117 -10.68 -6.55 14.85
N VAL A 118 -10.69 -6.32 13.53
CA VAL A 118 -9.61 -6.69 12.63
C VAL A 118 -9.64 -5.83 11.36
N GLY A 119 -8.47 -5.49 10.87
CA GLY A 119 -8.28 -4.79 9.59
C GLY A 119 -7.25 -5.47 8.71
N ILE A 120 -7.36 -5.29 7.40
CA ILE A 120 -6.32 -5.68 6.43
C ILE A 120 -5.64 -4.40 5.95
N VAL A 121 -4.34 -4.30 6.24
CA VAL A 121 -3.49 -3.13 5.92
C VAL A 121 -2.16 -3.60 5.34
N TYR A 122 -1.33 -2.69 4.88
CA TYR A 122 0.05 -3.03 4.55
C TYR A 122 0.92 -3.14 5.81
N ARG A 123 2.02 -3.88 5.70
CA ARG A 123 2.99 -4.06 6.79
C ARG A 123 3.51 -2.73 7.33
N THR A 124 3.75 -1.75 6.47
CA THR A 124 4.17 -0.40 6.86
C THR A 124 3.13 0.32 7.73
N ASP A 125 1.84 0.17 7.40
CA ASP A 125 0.76 0.75 8.20
C ASP A 125 0.68 0.11 9.58
N ALA A 126 0.89 -1.20 9.67
CA ALA A 126 0.93 -1.93 10.92
C ALA A 126 2.10 -1.47 11.81
N LEU A 127 3.29 -1.29 11.23
CA LEU A 127 4.45 -0.76 11.94
C LEU A 127 4.22 0.68 12.44
N ALA A 128 3.62 1.54 11.61
CA ALA A 128 3.29 2.92 11.99
C ALA A 128 2.26 3.01 13.13
N ALA A 129 1.43 1.99 13.33
CA ALA A 129 0.49 1.91 14.44
C ALA A 129 1.19 1.62 15.79
N GLY A 130 2.40 1.06 15.75
CA GLY A 130 3.19 0.72 16.94
C GLY A 130 2.46 -0.26 17.87
N ASN A 131 2.45 0.05 19.16
CA ASN A 131 1.84 -0.81 20.20
C ASN A 131 0.31 -0.71 20.31
N LYS A 132 -0.33 0.08 19.47
CA LYS A 132 -1.81 0.20 19.47
C LYS A 132 -2.49 -0.99 18.83
N VAL A 133 -1.75 -1.79 18.07
CA VAL A 133 -2.26 -2.95 17.35
C VAL A 133 -1.36 -4.15 17.54
N ASP A 134 -1.95 -5.35 17.45
CA ASP A 134 -1.21 -6.59 17.25
C ASP A 134 -1.21 -6.92 15.77
N VAL A 135 -0.07 -7.38 15.27
CA VAL A 135 0.14 -7.74 13.85
C VAL A 135 0.04 -9.25 13.69
N ILE A 136 -0.85 -9.69 12.81
CA ILE A 136 -1.04 -11.11 12.52
C ILE A 136 -0.66 -11.35 11.05
N PRO A 137 0.42 -12.09 10.78
CA PRO A 137 0.83 -12.37 9.41
C PRO A 137 -0.24 -13.12 8.63
N ILE A 138 -0.42 -12.75 7.36
CA ILE A 138 -1.25 -13.52 6.44
C ILE A 138 -0.36 -14.55 5.74
N GLY A 139 -0.68 -15.83 5.89
CA GLY A 139 0.01 -16.87 5.15
C GLY A 139 -0.09 -16.62 3.64
N ARG A 140 1.03 -16.79 2.90
CA ARG A 140 1.11 -16.55 1.46
C ARG A 140 0.85 -15.09 1.03
N ALA A 141 1.00 -14.11 1.93
CA ALA A 141 0.88 -12.69 1.58
C ALA A 141 1.84 -12.26 0.47
N ASN A 142 3.00 -12.92 0.38
CA ASN A 142 4.01 -12.72 -0.67
C ASN A 142 3.56 -13.15 -2.08
N GLU A 143 2.40 -13.76 -2.24
CA GLU A 143 1.82 -14.02 -3.55
C GLU A 143 1.09 -12.82 -4.16
N VAL A 144 0.87 -11.80 -3.36
CA VAL A 144 0.29 -10.51 -3.79
C VAL A 144 1.15 -9.38 -3.24
N VAL A 145 2.32 -9.21 -3.86
CA VAL A 145 3.22 -8.11 -3.54
C VAL A 145 2.71 -6.83 -4.20
N ASN A 146 2.67 -5.77 -3.43
CA ASN A 146 2.44 -4.43 -3.96
C ASN A 146 3.78 -3.78 -4.28
N HIS A 147 3.95 -3.35 -5.53
CA HIS A 147 5.16 -2.72 -6.04
C HIS A 147 4.98 -1.21 -6.12
N TYR A 148 6.01 -0.48 -5.72
CA TYR A 148 6.06 0.98 -5.72
C TYR A 148 7.05 1.45 -6.78
N PRO A 149 6.57 1.86 -7.96
CA PRO A 149 7.43 2.40 -9.00
C PRO A 149 7.63 3.91 -8.87
N ILE A 150 8.79 4.37 -9.34
CA ILE A 150 9.18 5.78 -9.42
C ILE A 150 9.74 6.08 -10.82
N ALA A 151 9.44 7.25 -11.35
CA ALA A 151 9.94 7.71 -12.64
C ALA A 151 10.14 9.23 -12.65
N THR A 152 11.06 9.70 -13.50
CA THR A 152 11.13 11.13 -13.82
C THR A 152 10.01 11.51 -14.79
N ALA A 153 9.41 12.69 -14.64
CA ALA A 153 8.41 13.19 -15.57
C ALA A 153 9.05 13.58 -16.92
N VAL A 154 8.32 13.35 -18.02
CA VAL A 154 8.77 13.75 -19.37
C VAL A 154 8.92 15.27 -19.45
N GLY A 155 7.99 16.04 -18.85
CA GLY A 155 8.00 17.50 -18.80
C GLY A 155 8.77 18.09 -17.61
N ALA A 156 9.66 17.33 -16.97
CA ALA A 156 10.41 17.78 -15.80
C ALA A 156 11.21 19.07 -16.09
N THR A 157 10.97 20.10 -15.28
CA THR A 157 11.71 21.37 -15.38
C THR A 157 13.16 21.20 -14.91
N HIS A 158 13.38 20.35 -13.91
CA HIS A 158 14.67 20.11 -13.28
C HIS A 158 15.17 18.69 -13.56
N GLN A 159 15.29 18.31 -14.83
CA GLN A 159 15.59 16.92 -15.24
C GLN A 159 16.84 16.32 -14.56
N GLY A 160 17.92 17.11 -14.42
CA GLY A 160 19.14 16.63 -13.75
C GLY A 160 18.95 16.34 -12.27
N LEU A 161 18.16 17.14 -11.57
CA LEU A 161 17.80 16.93 -10.16
C LEU A 161 16.84 15.75 -10.02
N ALA A 162 15.86 15.64 -10.91
CA ALA A 162 14.91 14.53 -10.93
C ALA A 162 15.62 13.17 -11.06
N LYS A 163 16.59 13.07 -11.99
CA LYS A 163 17.41 11.86 -12.14
C LYS A 163 18.19 11.54 -10.88
N ARG A 164 18.90 12.53 -10.32
CA ARG A 164 19.67 12.33 -9.08
C ARG A 164 18.79 11.93 -7.91
N PHE A 165 17.57 12.47 -7.81
CA PHE A 165 16.62 12.06 -6.77
C PHE A 165 16.18 10.61 -6.93
N VAL A 166 15.83 10.18 -8.15
CA VAL A 166 15.48 8.77 -8.42
C VAL A 166 16.67 7.85 -8.11
N GLU A 167 17.89 8.23 -8.49
CA GLU A 167 19.10 7.47 -8.17
C GLU A 167 19.34 7.39 -6.66
N TYR A 168 19.14 8.50 -5.95
CA TYR A 168 19.25 8.51 -4.48
C TYR A 168 18.21 7.56 -3.83
N VAL A 169 16.95 7.58 -4.27
CA VAL A 169 15.92 6.66 -3.78
C VAL A 169 16.32 5.19 -3.97
N MET A 170 17.10 4.90 -5.01
CA MET A 170 17.62 3.54 -5.29
C MET A 170 18.93 3.23 -4.54
N SER A 171 19.53 4.19 -3.84
CA SER A 171 20.80 3.98 -3.11
C SER A 171 20.61 3.14 -1.86
N ALA A 172 21.70 2.56 -1.36
CA ALA A 172 21.70 1.76 -0.14
C ALA A 172 21.17 2.55 1.08
N ASP A 173 21.51 3.84 1.17
CA ASP A 173 21.09 4.70 2.27
C ASP A 173 19.56 4.91 2.28
N ALA A 174 18.98 5.24 1.11
CA ALA A 174 17.55 5.40 0.99
C ALA A 174 16.80 4.07 1.16
N GLN A 175 17.35 2.98 0.64
CA GLN A 175 16.77 1.64 0.81
C GLN A 175 16.80 1.19 2.28
N LYS A 176 17.83 1.59 3.04
CA LYS A 176 17.84 1.37 4.49
C LYS A 176 16.71 2.13 5.19
N ILE A 177 16.49 3.39 4.87
CA ILE A 177 15.38 4.19 5.44
C ILE A 177 14.03 3.50 5.14
N LEU A 178 13.80 3.10 3.89
CA LEU A 178 12.58 2.40 3.50
C LEU A 178 12.41 1.08 4.26
N SER A 179 13.49 0.32 4.45
CA SER A 179 13.47 -0.93 5.21
C SER A 179 13.15 -0.70 6.70
N ASP A 180 13.71 0.34 7.30
CA ASP A 180 13.44 0.71 8.69
C ASP A 180 11.95 1.09 8.90
N ASP A 181 11.31 1.65 7.87
CA ASP A 181 9.87 1.94 7.84
C ASP A 181 8.99 0.73 7.42
N GLY A 182 9.60 -0.44 7.20
CA GLY A 182 8.90 -1.70 6.95
C GLY A 182 8.63 -2.04 5.48
N PHE A 183 9.12 -1.24 4.53
CA PHE A 183 9.11 -1.63 3.13
C PHE A 183 10.12 -2.75 2.87
N SER A 184 9.83 -3.56 1.87
CA SER A 184 10.81 -4.47 1.28
C SER A 184 11.45 -3.79 0.07
N GLY A 185 12.64 -4.25 -0.31
CA GLY A 185 13.34 -3.75 -1.50
C GLY A 185 12.56 -3.95 -2.81
N PRO A 186 13.13 -3.44 -3.91
CA PRO A 186 12.56 -3.56 -5.24
C PRO A 186 12.44 -5.00 -5.74
#